data_ba2c5fc5830fd12019866bdfa6b87ff0
#
_entry.id   ba2c5fc5830fd12019866bdfa6b87ff0
#
_cell.length_a   1.000
_cell.length_b   1.000
_cell.length_c   1.000
_cell.angle_alpha   90.00
_cell.angle_beta   90.00
_cell.angle_gamma   90.00
#
_symmetry.space_group_name_H-M   'P 1'
#
loop_
_entity.id
_entity.type
_entity.pdbx_description
1 polymer ?
#
loop_
_entity_poly.entity_id
_entity_poly.type
_entity_poly.pdbx_seq_one_letter_code
_entity_poly.pdbx_strand_id
1 'polypeptide(L)'
;MALILLFSIYISLFDLRHHRITNLSVALISVLLFIESDFHVYFLTGILFIVPLLLLGIFGGLGGGDVKLLMAVALLAIPAGSITTYVTILIVAISILTVLTVAVRMRFRGNIALGPAICASYLAFLFTQ
;
A
#
# COMPACT_ATOMS: atom_id res chain seq x y z
N MET A 1 15.15 -6.90 2.64
CA MET A 1 14.45 -7.49 1.47
C MET A 1 13.60 -8.72 1.82
N ALA A 2 14.17 -9.87 2.24
CA ALA A 2 13.39 -11.11 2.49
C ALA A 2 12.28 -10.96 3.55
N LEU A 3 12.53 -10.25 4.64
CA LEU A 3 11.54 -9.98 5.69
C LEU A 3 10.36 -9.12 5.19
N ILE A 4 10.65 -8.11 4.37
CA ILE A 4 9.60 -7.27 3.78
C ILE A 4 8.73 -8.08 2.85
N LEU A 5 9.30 -8.97 2.02
CA LEU A 5 8.57 -9.89 1.16
C LEU A 5 7.63 -10.79 1.97
N LEU A 6 8.14 -11.45 3.01
CA LEU A 6 7.36 -12.31 3.88
C LEU A 6 6.22 -11.55 4.56
N PHE A 7 6.51 -10.35 5.07
CA PHE A 7 5.51 -9.52 5.74
C PHE A 7 4.45 -8.96 4.77
N SER A 8 4.86 -8.58 3.56
CA SER A 8 3.93 -8.14 2.51
C SER A 8 2.99 -9.26 2.09
N ILE A 9 3.48 -10.49 1.97
CA ILE A 9 2.65 -11.68 1.71
C ILE A 9 1.70 -11.92 2.87
N TYR A 10 2.17 -11.85 4.11
CA TYR A 10 1.33 -12.02 5.31
C TYR A 10 0.20 -10.99 5.36
N ILE A 11 0.50 -9.70 5.19
CA ILE A 11 -0.50 -8.63 5.18
C ILE A 11 -1.51 -8.84 4.05
N SER A 12 -1.03 -9.20 2.85
CA SER A 12 -1.88 -9.45 1.70
C SER A 12 -2.86 -10.60 1.94
N LEU A 13 -2.39 -11.71 2.49
CA LEU A 13 -3.22 -12.87 2.82
C LEU A 13 -4.22 -12.55 3.95
N PHE A 14 -3.77 -11.80 4.95
CA PHE A 14 -4.61 -11.39 6.06
C PHE A 14 -5.72 -10.45 5.60
N ASP A 15 -5.40 -9.46 4.76
CA ASP A 15 -6.36 -8.51 4.23
C ASP A 15 -7.37 -9.18 3.28
N LEU A 16 -6.93 -10.12 2.43
CA LEU A 16 -7.83 -10.91 1.58
C LEU A 16 -8.82 -11.75 2.39
N ARG A 17 -8.43 -12.20 3.58
CA ARG A 17 -9.27 -13.06 4.44
C ARG A 17 -10.21 -12.27 5.35
N HIS A 18 -9.75 -11.16 5.91
CA HIS A 18 -10.46 -10.41 6.94
C HIS A 18 -10.95 -9.03 6.47
N HIS A 19 -10.50 -8.56 5.30
CA HIS A 19 -10.77 -7.20 4.78
C HIS A 19 -10.45 -6.09 5.80
N ARG A 20 -9.41 -6.30 6.61
CA ARG A 20 -8.96 -5.36 7.65
C ARG A 20 -7.46 -5.45 7.84
N ILE A 21 -6.77 -4.35 7.66
CA ILE A 21 -5.36 -4.23 8.03
C ILE A 21 -5.29 -3.79 9.49
N THR A 22 -4.65 -4.59 10.34
CA THR A 22 -4.51 -4.26 11.76
C THR A 22 -3.45 -3.17 11.97
N ASN A 23 -3.66 -2.31 12.97
CA ASN A 23 -2.68 -1.29 13.32
C ASN A 23 -1.31 -1.90 13.66
N LEU A 24 -1.29 -3.11 14.24
CA LEU A 24 -0.06 -3.84 14.55
C LEU A 24 0.70 -4.21 13.27
N SER A 25 -0.02 -4.70 12.24
CA SER A 25 0.60 -5.04 10.95
C SER A 25 1.21 -3.81 10.28
N VAL A 26 0.51 -2.66 10.33
CA VAL A 26 1.06 -1.39 9.81
C VAL A 26 2.28 -0.96 10.59
N ALA A 27 2.25 -1.04 11.92
CA ALA A 27 3.39 -0.67 12.77
C ALA A 27 4.62 -1.54 12.48
N LEU A 28 4.44 -2.85 12.37
CA LEU A 28 5.53 -3.78 12.07
C LEU A 28 6.15 -3.53 10.69
N ILE A 29 5.33 -3.35 9.64
CA ILE A 29 5.88 -3.05 8.31
C ILE A 29 6.56 -1.68 8.28
N SER A 30 6.04 -0.69 9.03
CA SER A 30 6.68 0.62 9.14
C SER A 30 8.07 0.53 9.76
N VAL A 31 8.24 -0.28 10.81
CA VAL A 31 9.55 -0.52 11.44
C VAL A 31 10.50 -1.19 10.44
N LEU A 32 10.02 -2.20 9.71
CA LEU A 32 10.85 -2.89 8.69
C LEU A 32 11.26 -1.94 7.56
N LEU A 33 10.33 -1.12 7.06
CA LEU A 33 10.63 -0.12 6.03
C LEU A 33 11.62 0.93 6.54
N PHE A 34 11.47 1.37 7.78
CA PHE A 34 12.38 2.35 8.40
C PHE A 34 13.81 1.82 8.53
N ILE A 35 13.97 0.54 8.88
CA ILE A 35 15.27 -0.13 8.92
C ILE A 35 15.86 -0.28 7.50
N GLU A 36 15.04 -0.70 6.52
CA GLU A 36 15.47 -0.92 5.14
C GLU A 36 15.82 0.40 4.42
N SER A 37 15.20 1.53 4.81
CA SER A 37 15.51 2.86 4.29
C SER A 37 16.74 3.52 4.94
N ASP A 38 17.54 2.77 5.69
CA ASP A 38 18.68 3.30 6.46
C ASP A 38 18.27 4.48 7.35
N PHE A 39 17.11 4.38 8.00
CA PHE A 39 16.52 5.41 8.86
C PHE A 39 16.17 6.73 8.14
N HIS A 40 16.07 6.72 6.81
CA HIS A 40 15.63 7.88 6.05
C HIS A 40 14.11 8.03 6.08
N VAL A 41 13.64 9.27 6.21
CA VAL A 41 12.22 9.62 6.16
C VAL A 41 11.99 10.64 5.05
N TYR A 42 11.16 10.29 4.09
CA TYR A 42 10.83 11.13 2.94
C TYR A 42 9.62 12.02 3.24
N PHE A 43 9.81 13.06 4.07
CA PHE A 43 8.74 13.95 4.49
C PHE A 43 7.98 14.60 3.33
N LEU A 44 8.69 15.00 2.26
CA LEU A 44 8.06 15.64 1.11
C LEU A 44 7.04 14.69 0.45
N THR A 45 7.43 13.42 0.24
CA THR A 45 6.53 12.41 -0.31
C THR A 45 5.34 12.19 0.61
N GLY A 46 5.57 12.05 1.92
CA GLY A 46 4.51 11.90 2.90
C GLY A 46 3.51 13.04 2.88
N ILE A 47 3.98 14.29 2.86
CA ILE A 47 3.11 15.48 2.80
C ILE A 47 2.28 15.50 1.51
N LEU A 48 2.89 15.18 0.36
CA LEU A 48 2.17 15.13 -0.91
C LEU A 48 1.08 14.04 -0.93
N PHE A 49 1.28 12.94 -0.20
CA PHE A 49 0.30 11.86 -0.10
C PHE A 49 -0.77 12.09 0.96
N ILE A 50 -0.52 12.91 1.99
CA ILE A 50 -1.49 13.18 3.09
C ILE A 50 -2.84 13.65 2.55
N VAL A 51 -2.84 14.69 1.72
CA VAL A 51 -4.08 15.31 1.26
C VAL A 51 -4.91 14.37 0.40
N PRO A 52 -4.38 13.76 -0.68
CA PRO A 52 -5.16 12.83 -1.49
C PRO A 52 -5.59 11.58 -0.71
N LEU A 53 -4.77 11.06 0.20
CA LEU A 53 -5.12 9.90 1.02
C LEU A 53 -6.22 10.19 2.02
N LEU A 54 -6.22 11.36 2.66
CA LEU A 54 -7.31 11.77 3.55
C LEU A 54 -8.63 11.97 2.78
N LEU A 55 -8.56 12.61 1.61
CA LEU A 55 -9.73 12.77 0.75
C LEU A 55 -10.29 11.42 0.30
N LEU A 56 -9.45 10.50 -0.14
CA LEU A 56 -9.85 9.14 -0.51
C LEU A 56 -10.36 8.33 0.69
N GLY A 57 -9.81 8.54 1.88
CA GLY A 57 -10.30 7.90 3.11
C GLY A 57 -11.70 8.38 3.48
N ILE A 58 -11.96 9.70 3.38
CA ILE A 58 -13.23 10.31 3.78
C ILE A 58 -14.31 10.08 2.71
N PHE A 59 -14.00 10.35 1.45
CA PHE A 59 -14.97 10.35 0.35
C PHE A 59 -14.95 9.08 -0.49
N GLY A 60 -13.81 8.40 -0.58
CA GLY A 60 -13.62 7.22 -1.41
C GLY A 60 -13.91 5.89 -0.71
N GLY A 61 -14.21 5.90 0.60
CA GLY A 61 -14.48 4.68 1.36
C GLY A 61 -13.27 3.78 1.53
N LEU A 62 -12.04 4.31 1.39
CA LEU A 62 -10.82 3.58 1.70
C LEU A 62 -10.78 3.19 3.17
N GLY A 63 -10.41 1.95 3.46
CA GLY A 63 -10.21 1.48 4.83
C GLY A 63 -9.13 2.28 5.54
N GLY A 64 -9.35 2.64 6.81
CA GLY A 64 -8.34 3.37 7.59
C GLY A 64 -6.99 2.65 7.70
N GLY A 65 -6.98 1.32 7.58
CA GLY A 65 -5.78 0.51 7.51
C GLY A 65 -4.99 0.72 6.22
N ASP A 66 -5.68 0.80 5.08
CA ASP A 66 -5.07 1.04 3.76
C ASP A 66 -4.43 2.42 3.68
N VAL A 67 -5.13 3.44 4.23
CA VAL A 67 -4.61 4.82 4.31
C VAL A 67 -3.31 4.86 5.13
N LYS A 68 -3.29 4.20 6.29
CA LYS A 68 -2.10 4.12 7.14
C LYS A 68 -0.95 3.37 6.47
N LEU A 69 -1.25 2.27 5.79
CA LEU A 69 -0.25 1.48 5.07
C LEU A 69 0.37 2.28 3.92
N LEU A 70 -0.45 2.93 3.09
CA LEU A 70 0.02 3.81 2.01
C LEU A 70 0.87 4.96 2.53
N MET A 71 0.47 5.55 3.67
CA MET A 71 1.21 6.61 4.31
C MET A 71 2.57 6.15 4.80
N ALA A 72 2.65 4.97 5.42
CA ALA A 72 3.91 4.38 5.88
C ALA A 72 4.86 4.13 4.69
N VAL A 73 4.36 3.56 3.60
CA VAL A 73 5.15 3.32 2.39
C VAL A 73 5.61 4.65 1.78
N ALA A 74 4.74 5.66 1.67
CA ALA A 74 5.08 6.97 1.12
C ALA A 74 6.17 7.69 1.93
N LEU A 75 6.07 7.63 3.27
CA LEU A 75 7.01 8.30 4.17
C LEU A 75 8.39 7.62 4.25
N LEU A 76 8.41 6.28 4.20
CA LEU A 76 9.58 5.50 4.56
C LEU A 76 10.29 4.85 3.37
N ALA A 77 9.62 4.73 2.23
CA ALA A 77 10.12 3.93 1.13
C ALA A 77 10.22 4.64 -0.22
N ILE A 78 9.59 5.82 -0.39
CA ILE A 78 9.49 6.44 -1.71
C ILE A 78 10.19 7.80 -1.74
N PRO A 79 11.35 7.91 -2.43
CA PRO A 79 12.00 9.20 -2.67
C PRO A 79 11.11 10.12 -3.50
N ALA A 80 11.20 11.43 -3.25
CA ALA A 80 10.38 12.44 -3.93
C ALA A 80 10.53 12.40 -5.47
N GLY A 81 11.72 12.06 -5.98
CA GLY A 81 11.96 11.92 -7.42
C GLY A 81 11.28 10.73 -8.09
N SER A 82 10.85 9.73 -7.33
CA SER A 82 10.25 8.47 -7.84
C SER A 82 8.74 8.38 -7.58
N ILE A 83 8.10 9.46 -7.12
CA ILE A 83 6.66 9.49 -6.79
C ILE A 83 5.81 9.10 -8.00
N THR A 84 6.10 9.67 -9.18
CA THR A 84 5.33 9.40 -10.40
C THR A 84 5.40 7.93 -10.80
N THR A 85 6.58 7.33 -10.72
CA THR A 85 6.79 5.91 -11.00
C THR A 85 5.96 5.04 -10.04
N TYR A 86 6.06 5.32 -8.74
CA TYR A 86 5.30 4.56 -7.73
C TYR A 86 3.80 4.70 -7.91
N VAL A 87 3.29 5.93 -8.12
CA VAL A 87 1.85 6.18 -8.33
C VAL A 87 1.34 5.44 -9.57
N THR A 88 2.11 5.43 -10.66
CA THR A 88 1.75 4.69 -11.87
C THR A 88 1.64 3.19 -11.59
N ILE A 89 2.64 2.61 -10.92
CA ILE A 89 2.63 1.19 -10.55
C ILE A 89 1.45 0.88 -9.61
N LEU A 90 1.17 1.74 -8.65
CA LEU A 90 0.05 1.60 -7.71
C LEU A 90 -1.31 1.60 -8.43
N ILE A 91 -1.51 2.53 -9.36
CA ILE A 91 -2.76 2.60 -10.17
C ILE A 91 -2.93 1.33 -10.99
N VAL A 92 -1.87 0.85 -11.63
CA VAL A 92 -1.89 -0.41 -12.41
C VAL A 92 -2.21 -1.60 -11.51
N ALA A 93 -1.58 -1.71 -10.35
CA ALA A 93 -1.83 -2.79 -9.39
C ALA A 93 -3.28 -2.78 -8.88
N ILE A 94 -3.82 -1.61 -8.53
CA ILE A 94 -5.23 -1.46 -8.11
C ILE A 94 -6.17 -1.85 -9.26
N SER A 95 -5.88 -1.42 -10.49
CA SER A 95 -6.70 -1.75 -11.66
C SER A 95 -6.75 -3.26 -11.91
N ILE A 96 -5.60 -3.92 -11.89
CA ILE A 96 -5.50 -5.38 -12.05
C ILE A 96 -6.27 -6.10 -10.93
N LEU A 97 -6.09 -5.69 -9.68
CA LEU A 97 -6.77 -6.30 -8.54
C LEU A 97 -8.29 -6.12 -8.64
N THR A 98 -8.74 -4.93 -9.05
CA THR A 98 -10.17 -4.65 -9.24
C THR A 98 -10.76 -5.53 -10.33
N VAL A 99 -10.12 -5.62 -11.50
CA VAL A 99 -10.56 -6.48 -12.60
C VAL A 99 -10.59 -7.95 -12.15
N LEU A 100 -9.56 -8.42 -11.48
CA LEU A 100 -9.49 -9.80 -10.97
C LEU A 100 -10.61 -10.08 -9.96
N THR A 101 -10.85 -9.15 -9.02
CA THR A 101 -11.90 -9.30 -8.01
C THR A 101 -13.28 -9.34 -8.63
N VAL A 102 -13.55 -8.48 -9.62
CA VAL A 102 -14.81 -8.48 -10.37
C VAL A 102 -14.98 -9.77 -11.18
N ALA A 103 -13.94 -10.22 -11.85
CA ALA A 103 -13.97 -11.47 -12.65
C ALA A 103 -14.25 -12.70 -11.78
N VAL A 104 -13.64 -12.78 -10.58
CA VAL A 104 -13.80 -13.94 -9.68
C VAL A 104 -15.14 -13.89 -8.93
N ARG A 105 -15.57 -12.72 -8.46
CA ARG A 105 -16.78 -12.60 -7.63
C ARG A 105 -18.06 -12.38 -8.43
N MET A 106 -17.97 -12.07 -9.73
CA MET A 106 -19.10 -11.68 -10.59
C MET A 106 -20.04 -10.62 -9.96
N ARG A 107 -19.56 -9.83 -9.03
CA ARG A 107 -20.30 -8.79 -8.31
C ARG A 107 -19.47 -7.54 -8.17
N PHE A 108 -20.02 -6.41 -8.62
CA PHE A 108 -19.45 -5.07 -8.42
C PHE A 108 -19.63 -4.53 -6.98
N ARG A 109 -20.40 -5.22 -6.13
CA ARG A 109 -20.68 -4.80 -4.74
C ARG A 109 -19.86 -5.63 -3.76
N GLY A 110 -18.90 -5.00 -3.11
CA GLY A 110 -18.12 -5.59 -2.03
C GLY A 110 -16.87 -4.75 -1.74
N ASN A 111 -16.36 -4.84 -0.53
CA ASN A 111 -15.11 -4.21 -0.17
C ASN A 111 -13.96 -4.92 -0.90
N ILE A 112 -13.18 -4.15 -1.65
CA ILE A 112 -11.97 -4.65 -2.31
C ILE A 112 -10.84 -4.53 -1.30
N ALA A 113 -10.15 -5.64 -1.04
CA ALA A 113 -8.95 -5.63 -0.21
C ALA A 113 -7.83 -4.93 -0.96
N LEU A 114 -7.45 -3.72 -0.56
CA LEU A 114 -6.42 -2.92 -1.21
C LEU A 114 -5.00 -3.23 -0.73
N GLY A 115 -4.86 -3.85 0.44
CA GLY A 115 -3.58 -4.26 0.99
C GLY A 115 -2.69 -5.03 0.03
N PRO A 116 -3.20 -6.06 -0.70
CA PRO A 116 -2.41 -6.77 -1.70
C PRO A 116 -1.90 -5.88 -2.83
N ALA A 117 -2.71 -4.92 -3.31
CA ALA A 117 -2.29 -3.99 -4.36
C ALA A 117 -1.18 -3.06 -3.88
N ILE A 118 -1.29 -2.55 -2.64
CA ILE A 118 -0.28 -1.68 -2.03
C ILE A 118 1.04 -2.44 -1.85
N CYS A 119 0.99 -3.64 -1.30
CA CYS A 119 2.18 -4.47 -1.11
C CYS A 119 2.81 -4.86 -2.46
N ALA A 120 2.01 -5.29 -3.45
CA ALA A 120 2.49 -5.65 -4.77
C ALA A 120 3.11 -4.46 -5.50
N SER A 121 2.48 -3.27 -5.42
CA SER A 121 3.02 -2.06 -6.03
C SER A 121 4.35 -1.63 -5.41
N TYR A 122 4.49 -1.75 -4.11
CA TYR A 122 5.75 -1.45 -3.43
C TYR A 122 6.85 -2.44 -3.83
N LEU A 123 6.55 -3.74 -3.87
CA LEU A 123 7.51 -4.75 -4.31
C LEU A 123 7.91 -4.53 -5.78
N ALA A 124 6.95 -4.26 -6.67
CA ALA A 124 7.25 -3.95 -8.07
C ALA A 124 8.12 -2.68 -8.19
N PHE A 125 7.86 -1.66 -7.37
CA PHE A 125 8.67 -0.45 -7.33
C PHE A 125 10.13 -0.73 -6.94
N LEU A 126 10.39 -1.62 -5.99
CA LEU A 126 11.74 -2.02 -5.62
C LEU A 126 12.54 -2.64 -6.78
N PHE A 127 11.86 -3.30 -7.72
CA PHE A 127 12.52 -3.85 -8.92
C PHE A 127 12.79 -2.81 -10.00
N THR A 128 12.27 -1.59 -9.87
CA THR A 128 12.49 -0.50 -10.82
C THR A 128 13.59 0.47 -10.38
N GLN A 129 14.10 0.33 -9.15
CA GLN A 129 15.22 1.11 -8.61
C GLN A 129 16.55 0.43 -8.91
#